data_9b7c8a8e2e138e29ecc78d3f55736388
#
_entry.id   9b7c8a8e2e138e29ecc78d3f55736388
#
_cell.length_a   1.000
_cell.length_b   1.000
_cell.length_c   1.000
_cell.angle_alpha   90.00
_cell.angle_beta   90.00
_cell.angle_gamma   90.00
#
_symmetry.space_group_name_H-M   'P 1'
#
loop_
_entity.id
_entity.type
_entity.pdbx_description
1 polymer ?
#
loop_
_entity_poly.entity_id
_entity_poly.type
_entity_poly.pdbx_seq_one_letter_code
_entity_poly.pdbx_strand_id
1 'polypeptide(L)'
;GGGYASGNSNVIDYVTTMSQGNAADFGNLTAARHLKEGGGNQIRGLFSGGYSPSDVIDMIHISSVGNAVDFGDLSTGRWYSAAAATPTRNFYAGGDQDAPATYRDTIEFSTIATLGNVTDFGDLSSGKSYHANCASNTRILVGGGQDGSGELDTIDFIEAASTGGGSDFGDLTSARGNVPAATSNTIRGVFAGGANPAVNVIDFVTIASAGNAADFGDLTAALIQHSGASNGHGGLDFTLI
;
A
#
# COMPACT_ATOMS: atom_id res chain seq x y z
N GLY A 1 3.84 -6.37 -10.45
CA GLY A 1 3.71 -7.83 -10.53
C GLY A 1 2.29 -8.30 -10.30
N GLY A 2 1.93 -9.47 -10.86
CA GLY A 2 0.58 -10.04 -10.81
C GLY A 2 -0.48 -9.18 -11.51
N GLY A 3 -1.74 -9.54 -11.32
CA GLY A 3 -2.87 -8.83 -11.92
C GLY A 3 -3.94 -9.77 -12.43
N TYR A 4 -4.94 -9.17 -13.09
CA TYR A 4 -6.07 -9.90 -13.70
C TYR A 4 -6.30 -9.44 -15.15
N ALA A 5 -6.40 -10.37 -16.06
CA ALA A 5 -6.80 -10.11 -17.44
C ALA A 5 -7.92 -11.08 -17.85
N SER A 6 -7.58 -12.23 -18.39
CA SER A 6 -8.51 -13.38 -18.59
C SER A 6 -8.44 -14.39 -17.45
N GLY A 7 -7.68 -14.10 -16.41
CA GLY A 7 -7.41 -14.90 -15.22
C GLY A 7 -6.33 -14.25 -14.37
N ASN A 8 -6.03 -14.83 -13.22
CA ASN A 8 -4.93 -14.36 -12.38
C ASN A 8 -3.59 -14.50 -13.10
N SER A 9 -2.72 -13.51 -12.92
CA SER A 9 -1.34 -13.50 -13.45
C SER A 9 -0.33 -13.54 -12.34
N ASN A 10 0.81 -14.18 -12.59
CA ASN A 10 1.99 -14.15 -11.71
C ASN A 10 3.14 -13.35 -12.31
N VAL A 11 3.01 -12.83 -13.52
CA VAL A 11 4.07 -12.08 -14.23
C VAL A 11 4.48 -10.84 -13.44
N ILE A 12 5.77 -10.61 -13.35
CA ILE A 12 6.36 -9.37 -12.84
C ILE A 12 7.08 -8.69 -14.02
N ASP A 13 6.64 -7.49 -14.35
CA ASP A 13 7.29 -6.66 -15.36
C ASP A 13 8.01 -5.48 -14.68
N TYR A 14 9.02 -4.95 -15.34
CA TYR A 14 9.70 -3.74 -14.92
C TYR A 14 9.93 -2.77 -16.08
N VAL A 15 10.11 -1.50 -15.75
CA VAL A 15 10.52 -0.45 -16.67
C VAL A 15 11.75 0.26 -16.11
N THR A 16 12.62 0.72 -17.00
CA THR A 16 13.73 1.59 -16.61
C THR A 16 13.24 3.03 -16.62
N THR A 17 13.10 3.66 -15.46
CA THR A 17 12.54 5.01 -15.35
C THR A 17 13.40 6.10 -15.98
N MET A 18 14.68 5.84 -16.23
CA MET A 18 15.63 6.79 -16.84
C MET A 18 15.60 6.79 -18.37
N SER A 19 14.89 5.87 -19.00
CA SER A 19 14.79 5.75 -20.46
C SER A 19 13.39 5.36 -20.91
N GLN A 20 12.99 5.85 -22.08
CA GLN A 20 11.74 5.39 -22.70
C GLN A 20 11.91 3.96 -23.22
N GLY A 21 10.87 3.15 -23.11
CA GLY A 21 10.84 1.77 -23.60
C GLY A 21 9.63 1.00 -23.11
N ASN A 22 9.43 -0.16 -23.70
CA ASN A 22 8.41 -1.10 -23.23
C ASN A 22 8.85 -1.74 -21.90
N ALA A 23 7.89 -2.23 -21.13
CA ALA A 23 8.18 -3.09 -20.00
C ALA A 23 8.91 -4.36 -20.46
N ALA A 24 9.80 -4.84 -19.62
CA ALA A 24 10.51 -6.10 -19.81
C ALA A 24 10.11 -7.09 -18.71
N ASP A 25 10.18 -8.36 -19.01
CA ASP A 25 9.94 -9.43 -18.05
C ASP A 25 10.98 -9.38 -16.93
N PHE A 26 10.53 -9.36 -15.69
CA PHE A 26 11.37 -9.48 -14.49
C PHE A 26 11.41 -10.92 -14.00
N GLY A 27 10.30 -11.63 -14.09
CA GLY A 27 10.10 -12.97 -13.56
C GLY A 27 8.67 -13.18 -13.08
N ASN A 28 8.44 -14.11 -12.18
CA ASN A 28 7.10 -14.48 -11.71
C ASN A 28 6.99 -14.47 -10.20
N LEU A 29 5.81 -14.14 -9.68
CA LEU A 29 5.38 -14.41 -8.32
C LEU A 29 5.31 -15.94 -8.09
N THR A 30 5.35 -16.38 -6.85
CA THR A 30 5.20 -17.79 -6.49
C THR A 30 3.83 -18.36 -6.85
N ALA A 31 2.80 -17.52 -6.89
CA ALA A 31 1.44 -17.87 -7.32
C ALA A 31 0.78 -16.74 -8.12
N ALA A 32 -0.08 -17.10 -9.06
CA ALA A 32 -0.87 -16.14 -9.83
C ALA A 32 -1.98 -15.54 -8.96
N ARG A 33 -2.00 -14.20 -8.82
CA ARG A 33 -2.98 -13.47 -7.99
C ARG A 33 -3.14 -12.01 -8.39
N HIS A 34 -4.27 -11.43 -8.00
CA HIS A 34 -4.59 -10.01 -8.20
C HIS A 34 -5.10 -9.38 -6.88
N LEU A 35 -5.38 -8.08 -6.87
CA LEU A 35 -5.80 -7.33 -5.67
C LEU A 35 -4.82 -7.47 -4.49
N LYS A 36 -3.55 -7.58 -4.80
CA LYS A 36 -2.47 -7.61 -3.83
C LYS A 36 -1.88 -6.23 -3.64
N GLU A 37 -1.21 -6.06 -2.55
CA GLU A 37 -0.46 -4.87 -2.21
C GLU A 37 1.03 -5.02 -2.54
N GLY A 38 1.73 -3.89 -2.59
CA GLY A 38 3.17 -3.86 -2.82
C GLY A 38 3.85 -2.82 -1.96
N GLY A 39 5.04 -3.14 -1.52
CA GLY A 39 5.91 -2.24 -0.77
C GLY A 39 7.36 -2.66 -0.90
N GLY A 40 8.24 -2.00 -0.18
CA GLY A 40 9.63 -2.37 -0.22
C GLY A 40 10.59 -1.21 0.02
N ASN A 41 11.86 -1.50 -0.13
CA ASN A 41 12.94 -0.53 -0.03
C ASN A 41 13.81 -0.53 -1.30
N GLN A 42 14.98 0.09 -1.26
CA GLN A 42 15.91 0.17 -2.40
C GLN A 42 16.44 -1.19 -2.89
N ILE A 43 16.36 -2.23 -2.06
CA ILE A 43 16.97 -3.54 -2.32
C ILE A 43 15.92 -4.59 -2.64
N ARG A 44 14.80 -4.59 -1.93
CA ARG A 44 13.75 -5.62 -2.00
C ARG A 44 12.39 -5.02 -2.29
N GLY A 45 11.66 -5.63 -3.22
CA GLY A 45 10.24 -5.43 -3.43
C GLY A 45 9.47 -6.59 -2.82
N LEU A 46 8.37 -6.27 -2.12
CA LEU A 46 7.47 -7.23 -1.49
C LEU A 46 6.08 -7.14 -2.11
N PHE A 47 5.46 -8.28 -2.35
CA PHE A 47 4.09 -8.39 -2.86
C PHE A 47 3.30 -9.32 -1.94
N SER A 48 2.22 -8.82 -1.35
CA SER A 48 1.49 -9.56 -0.32
C SER A 48 0.00 -9.61 -0.56
N GLY A 49 -0.65 -10.61 0.03
CA GLY A 49 -2.08 -10.78 -0.03
C GLY A 49 -2.60 -11.14 -1.42
N GLY A 50 -3.87 -10.85 -1.67
CA GLY A 50 -4.53 -11.00 -2.96
C GLY A 50 -5.82 -11.79 -2.91
N TYR A 51 -6.56 -11.74 -4.03
CA TYR A 51 -7.85 -12.40 -4.18
C TYR A 51 -7.76 -13.92 -3.99
N SER A 52 -8.80 -14.53 -3.44
CA SER A 52 -8.88 -15.88 -2.83
C SER A 52 -8.07 -15.91 -1.53
N PRO A 53 -8.48 -15.20 -0.52
CA PRO A 53 -7.64 -14.52 0.47
C PRO A 53 -6.30 -15.20 0.65
N SER A 54 -5.23 -14.58 0.15
CA SER A 54 -3.87 -15.09 0.24
C SER A 54 -3.13 -14.41 1.39
N ASP A 55 -2.39 -15.18 2.15
CA ASP A 55 -1.47 -14.71 3.20
C ASP A 55 -0.02 -14.58 2.72
N VAL A 56 0.29 -15.14 1.57
CA VAL A 56 1.66 -15.20 1.02
C VAL A 56 2.25 -13.82 0.80
N ILE A 57 3.51 -13.67 1.22
CA ILE A 57 4.36 -12.52 0.89
C ILE A 57 5.48 -13.02 -0.03
N ASP A 58 5.50 -12.52 -1.25
CA ASP A 58 6.58 -12.75 -2.22
C ASP A 58 7.62 -11.64 -2.14
N MET A 59 8.89 -11.98 -2.37
CA MET A 59 10.00 -11.06 -2.38
C MET A 59 10.83 -11.17 -3.66
N ILE A 60 11.20 -10.00 -4.20
CA ILE A 60 12.19 -9.88 -5.26
C ILE A 60 13.40 -9.07 -4.79
N HIS A 61 14.56 -9.36 -5.35
CA HIS A 61 15.71 -8.46 -5.31
C HIS A 61 15.65 -7.52 -6.51
N ILE A 62 15.49 -6.21 -6.27
CA ILE A 62 15.25 -5.21 -7.33
C ILE A 62 16.42 -5.14 -8.34
N SER A 63 17.64 -5.38 -7.89
CA SER A 63 18.84 -5.29 -8.72
C SER A 63 19.09 -6.49 -9.65
N SER A 64 18.30 -7.58 -9.53
CA SER A 64 18.51 -8.77 -10.35
C SER A 64 17.17 -9.38 -10.79
N VAL A 65 16.99 -9.51 -12.09
CA VAL A 65 15.82 -10.18 -12.67
C VAL A 65 15.77 -11.65 -12.24
N GLY A 66 14.58 -12.15 -12.02
CA GLY A 66 14.34 -13.54 -11.60
C GLY A 66 12.99 -13.67 -10.91
N ASN A 67 12.59 -14.90 -10.68
CA ASN A 67 11.34 -15.18 -9.97
C ASN A 67 11.39 -14.70 -8.52
N ALA A 68 10.25 -14.29 -8.01
CA ALA A 68 10.06 -14.04 -6.60
C ALA A 68 10.32 -15.32 -5.78
N VAL A 69 10.74 -15.12 -4.56
CA VAL A 69 10.86 -16.18 -3.56
C VAL A 69 9.87 -15.92 -2.44
N ASP A 70 9.45 -16.96 -1.78
CA ASP A 70 8.65 -16.88 -0.58
C ASP A 70 9.43 -16.11 0.50
N PHE A 71 8.80 -15.05 1.02
CA PHE A 71 9.35 -14.24 2.10
C PHE A 71 8.84 -14.70 3.46
N GLY A 72 7.58 -15.14 3.52
CA GLY A 72 6.82 -15.50 4.69
C GLY A 72 5.34 -15.12 4.50
N ASP A 73 4.57 -15.09 5.58
CA ASP A 73 3.12 -14.96 5.52
C ASP A 73 2.60 -13.79 6.37
N LEU A 74 1.48 -13.22 5.95
CA LEU A 74 0.58 -12.43 6.79
C LEU A 74 -0.04 -13.37 7.85
N SER A 75 -0.51 -12.83 8.96
CA SER A 75 -1.21 -13.65 9.98
C SER A 75 -2.51 -14.26 9.44
N THR A 76 -3.09 -13.62 8.44
CA THR A 76 -4.32 -14.07 7.79
C THR A 76 -4.38 -13.55 6.37
N GLY A 77 -4.84 -14.40 5.44
CA GLY A 77 -5.06 -14.02 4.05
C GLY A 77 -6.05 -12.87 3.91
N ARG A 78 -5.74 -11.90 3.05
CA ARG A 78 -6.57 -10.72 2.83
C ARG A 78 -6.39 -10.13 1.43
N TRP A 79 -7.37 -9.36 1.02
CA TRP A 79 -7.36 -8.52 -0.18
C TRP A 79 -7.78 -7.08 0.15
N TYR A 80 -7.64 -6.14 -0.80
CA TYR A 80 -8.00 -4.72 -0.63
C TYR A 80 -7.38 -4.07 0.62
N SER A 81 -6.30 -4.61 1.12
CA SER A 81 -5.38 -3.98 2.05
C SER A 81 -4.42 -3.06 1.29
N ALA A 82 -3.61 -2.32 2.00
CA ALA A 82 -2.54 -1.56 1.40
C ALA A 82 -1.26 -1.68 2.22
N ALA A 83 -0.12 -1.62 1.53
CA ALA A 83 1.19 -1.63 2.17
C ALA A 83 1.91 -0.31 1.95
N ALA A 84 2.78 0.03 2.91
CA ALA A 84 3.75 1.10 2.78
C ALA A 84 4.99 0.78 3.60
N ALA A 85 6.14 1.30 3.22
CA ALA A 85 7.40 0.91 3.81
C ALA A 85 8.19 2.10 4.37
N THR A 86 8.92 1.80 5.45
CA THR A 86 10.14 2.52 5.85
C THR A 86 11.37 1.80 5.28
N PRO A 87 12.60 2.32 5.41
CA PRO A 87 13.78 1.63 4.88
C PRO A 87 13.99 0.21 5.43
N THR A 88 13.44 -0.09 6.62
CA THR A 88 13.68 -1.37 7.33
C THR A 88 12.46 -2.26 7.47
N ARG A 89 11.25 -1.69 7.44
CA ARG A 89 9.99 -2.40 7.69
C ARG A 89 8.99 -2.15 6.59
N ASN A 90 8.27 -3.17 6.18
CA ASN A 90 7.06 -3.05 5.37
C ASN A 90 5.84 -3.26 6.27
N PHE A 91 4.89 -2.34 6.23
CA PHE A 91 3.66 -2.35 7.02
C PHE A 91 2.49 -2.75 6.14
N TYR A 92 1.61 -3.55 6.70
CA TYR A 92 0.39 -4.06 6.09
C TYR A 92 -0.78 -3.67 6.99
N ALA A 93 -1.75 -2.98 6.48
CA ALA A 93 -2.85 -2.49 7.30
C ALA A 93 -4.21 -2.85 6.70
N GLY A 94 -5.18 -3.11 7.55
CA GLY A 94 -6.56 -3.33 7.17
C GLY A 94 -6.78 -4.46 6.18
N GLY A 95 -7.74 -4.26 5.29
CA GLY A 95 -8.13 -5.23 4.25
C GLY A 95 -9.40 -5.99 4.58
N ASP A 96 -9.81 -6.82 3.63
CA ASP A 96 -10.98 -7.67 3.71
C ASP A 96 -10.58 -9.14 3.57
N GLN A 97 -11.38 -10.05 4.08
CA GLN A 97 -11.09 -11.48 4.02
C GLN A 97 -12.15 -12.29 3.29
N ASP A 98 -13.42 -12.01 3.49
CA ASP A 98 -14.51 -12.91 3.11
C ASP A 98 -15.76 -12.17 2.60
N ALA A 99 -16.73 -12.96 2.09
CA ALA A 99 -18.10 -12.54 1.89
C ALA A 99 -19.02 -13.21 2.94
N PRO A 100 -19.68 -12.45 3.84
CA PRO A 100 -19.75 -10.98 3.86
C PRO A 100 -18.44 -10.33 4.28
N ALA A 101 -18.20 -9.12 3.78
CA ALA A 101 -16.97 -8.38 4.03
C ALA A 101 -16.63 -8.27 5.52
N THR A 102 -15.39 -8.63 5.87
CA THR A 102 -14.84 -8.49 7.22
C THR A 102 -13.74 -7.45 7.20
N TYR A 103 -14.09 -6.21 7.49
CA TYR A 103 -13.16 -5.10 7.52
C TYR A 103 -12.21 -5.24 8.71
N ARG A 104 -10.92 -5.37 8.43
CA ARG A 104 -9.88 -5.56 9.45
C ARG A 104 -9.31 -4.23 9.90
N ASP A 105 -8.98 -4.17 11.17
CA ASP A 105 -8.24 -3.08 11.79
C ASP A 105 -6.75 -3.42 12.01
N THR A 106 -6.37 -4.68 11.87
CA THR A 106 -5.02 -5.19 12.16
C THR A 106 -3.94 -4.46 11.36
N ILE A 107 -2.88 -4.05 12.06
CA ILE A 107 -1.63 -3.55 11.50
C ILE A 107 -0.55 -4.59 11.77
N GLU A 108 0.15 -5.02 10.74
CA GLU A 108 1.26 -5.96 10.82
C GLU A 108 2.48 -5.38 10.11
N PHE A 109 3.66 -5.87 10.44
CA PHE A 109 4.88 -5.51 9.73
C PHE A 109 5.80 -6.70 9.51
N SER A 110 6.61 -6.63 8.46
CA SER A 110 7.77 -7.48 8.24
C SER A 110 9.05 -6.66 8.26
N THR A 111 10.14 -7.26 8.77
CA THR A 111 11.48 -6.69 8.67
C THR A 111 12.05 -7.03 7.29
N ILE A 112 12.20 -6.05 6.40
CA ILE A 112 12.54 -6.27 4.97
C ILE A 112 13.86 -7.04 4.79
N ALA A 113 14.82 -6.89 5.71
CA ALA A 113 16.14 -7.50 5.61
C ALA A 113 16.15 -9.02 5.90
N THR A 114 15.14 -9.55 6.59
CA THR A 114 15.09 -10.95 7.02
C THR A 114 13.81 -11.62 6.55
N LEU A 115 13.92 -12.86 6.03
CA LEU A 115 12.76 -13.67 5.71
C LEU A 115 12.02 -14.07 6.99
N GLY A 116 10.71 -14.21 6.91
CA GLY A 116 9.84 -14.67 8.00
C GLY A 116 8.47 -14.04 7.96
N ASN A 117 7.58 -14.61 8.73
CA ASN A 117 6.20 -14.14 8.85
C ASN A 117 6.15 -12.75 9.49
N VAL A 118 5.04 -12.07 9.29
CA VAL A 118 4.79 -10.77 9.89
C VAL A 118 4.73 -10.84 11.42
N THR A 119 4.93 -9.69 12.02
CA THR A 119 4.72 -9.46 13.46
C THR A 119 3.57 -8.49 13.63
N ASP A 120 2.71 -8.77 14.58
CA ASP A 120 1.65 -7.85 14.99
C ASP A 120 2.24 -6.51 15.45
N PHE A 121 1.64 -5.42 15.00
CA PHE A 121 2.05 -4.07 15.38
C PHE A 121 1.01 -3.39 16.25
N GLY A 122 -0.28 -3.70 16.06
CA GLY A 122 -1.45 -3.11 16.70
C GLY A 122 -2.60 -2.95 15.71
N ASP A 123 -3.53 -2.05 16.01
CA ASP A 123 -4.78 -1.90 15.26
C ASP A 123 -4.97 -0.47 14.75
N LEU A 124 -5.66 -0.29 13.63
CA LEU A 124 -6.20 0.98 13.16
C LEU A 124 -7.30 1.48 14.10
N SER A 125 -7.67 2.72 13.98
CA SER A 125 -8.80 3.32 14.73
C SER A 125 -10.13 2.60 14.47
N SER A 126 -10.28 2.02 13.28
CA SER A 126 -11.42 1.18 12.89
C SER A 126 -11.03 0.24 11.75
N GLY A 127 -11.75 -0.89 11.63
CA GLY A 127 -11.57 -1.81 10.51
C GLY A 127 -11.97 -1.18 9.19
N LYS A 128 -11.09 -1.26 8.19
CA LYS A 128 -11.32 -0.70 6.85
C LYS A 128 -10.63 -1.51 5.76
N SER A 129 -11.18 -1.42 4.54
CA SER A 129 -10.59 -1.94 3.31
C SER A 129 -10.68 -0.91 2.20
N TYR A 130 -10.11 -1.19 1.02
CA TYR A 130 -10.13 -0.28 -0.14
C TYR A 130 -9.52 1.09 0.14
N HIS A 131 -8.65 1.20 1.13
CA HIS A 131 -7.89 2.40 1.48
C HIS A 131 -6.56 2.45 0.71
N ALA A 132 -5.83 3.55 0.86
CA ALA A 132 -4.48 3.70 0.32
C ALA A 132 -3.49 4.09 1.40
N ASN A 133 -2.26 3.59 1.27
CA ASN A 133 -1.18 3.87 2.21
C ASN A 133 -0.04 4.63 1.53
N CYS A 134 0.56 5.53 2.29
CA CYS A 134 1.83 6.16 1.93
C CYS A 134 2.70 6.33 3.18
N ALA A 135 3.97 6.62 3.01
CA ALA A 135 4.90 6.68 4.13
C ALA A 135 6.01 7.70 3.96
N SER A 136 6.48 8.21 5.09
CA SER A 136 7.83 8.75 5.25
C SER A 136 8.74 7.69 5.88
N ASN A 137 10.00 8.06 6.18
CA ASN A 137 10.92 7.15 6.86
C ASN A 137 10.48 6.80 8.31
N THR A 138 9.56 7.55 8.89
CA THR A 138 9.14 7.43 10.30
C THR A 138 7.67 7.16 10.51
N ARG A 139 6.80 7.53 9.54
CA ARG A 139 5.34 7.43 9.65
C ARG A 139 4.74 6.76 8.45
N ILE A 140 3.72 5.95 8.69
CA ILE A 140 2.82 5.38 7.69
C ILE A 140 1.48 6.09 7.83
N LEU A 141 0.89 6.48 6.72
CA LEU A 141 -0.47 7.03 6.66
C LEU A 141 -1.39 6.03 5.96
N VAL A 142 -2.56 5.84 6.52
CA VAL A 142 -3.63 4.97 6.00
C VAL A 142 -4.85 5.84 5.76
N GLY A 143 -5.13 6.20 4.51
CA GLY A 143 -6.13 7.20 4.16
C GLY A 143 -7.34 6.65 3.40
N GLY A 144 -8.54 7.13 3.78
CA GLY A 144 -9.79 6.74 3.18
C GLY A 144 -10.16 5.29 3.43
N GLY A 145 -10.77 4.67 2.42
CA GLY A 145 -11.25 3.31 2.49
C GLY A 145 -12.76 3.23 2.68
N GLN A 146 -13.22 2.06 3.03
CA GLN A 146 -14.61 1.83 3.41
C GLN A 146 -14.71 0.84 4.57
N ASP A 147 -15.78 0.93 5.32
CA ASP A 147 -16.20 -0.02 6.34
C ASP A 147 -17.64 -0.51 6.05
N GLY A 148 -18.27 -1.19 7.02
CA GLY A 148 -19.65 -1.65 6.88
C GLY A 148 -20.71 -0.54 6.77
N SER A 149 -20.33 0.72 7.03
CA SER A 149 -21.20 1.90 7.00
C SER A 149 -21.07 2.71 5.70
N GLY A 150 -19.97 2.58 4.99
CA GLY A 150 -19.71 3.29 3.74
C GLY A 150 -18.26 3.71 3.55
N GLU A 151 -18.06 4.71 2.68
CA GLU A 151 -16.74 5.29 2.43
C GLU A 151 -16.30 6.21 3.56
N LEU A 152 -14.99 6.24 3.81
CA LEU A 152 -14.35 6.95 4.91
C LEU A 152 -13.48 8.10 4.36
N ASP A 153 -13.42 9.20 5.11
CA ASP A 153 -12.47 10.29 4.92
C ASP A 153 -11.29 10.24 5.90
N THR A 154 -11.37 9.41 6.93
CA THR A 154 -10.36 9.31 7.99
C THR A 154 -8.98 8.94 7.46
N ILE A 155 -7.96 9.60 8.01
CA ILE A 155 -6.54 9.24 7.85
C ILE A 155 -6.03 8.79 9.21
N ASP A 156 -5.57 7.55 9.32
CA ASP A 156 -4.80 7.07 10.46
C ASP A 156 -3.32 7.23 10.20
N PHE A 157 -2.52 7.46 11.25
CA PHE A 157 -1.07 7.38 11.16
C PHE A 157 -0.48 6.37 12.15
N ILE A 158 0.64 5.79 11.77
CA ILE A 158 1.39 4.79 12.50
C ILE A 158 2.81 5.32 12.68
N GLU A 159 3.30 5.41 13.92
CA GLU A 159 4.71 5.70 14.19
C GLU A 159 5.54 4.43 13.99
N ALA A 160 6.35 4.37 12.94
CA ALA A 160 7.02 3.14 12.50
C ALA A 160 8.04 2.57 13.50
N ALA A 161 8.53 3.38 14.43
CA ALA A 161 9.56 2.98 15.39
C ALA A 161 9.03 2.31 16.66
N SER A 162 7.75 2.55 17.01
CA SER A 162 7.15 2.05 18.26
C SER A 162 5.91 1.24 17.96
N THR A 163 5.80 0.05 18.53
CA THR A 163 4.59 -0.75 18.46
C THR A 163 3.41 -0.02 19.12
N GLY A 164 2.24 -0.12 18.52
CA GLY A 164 1.02 0.51 18.99
C GLY A 164 0.03 0.68 17.86
N GLY A 165 -1.22 1.02 18.20
CA GLY A 165 -2.27 1.24 17.21
C GLY A 165 -2.06 2.48 16.36
N GLY A 166 -2.78 2.55 15.26
CA GLY A 166 -2.97 3.76 14.48
C GLY A 166 -3.64 4.84 15.34
N SER A 167 -3.25 6.07 15.11
CA SER A 167 -3.85 7.24 15.74
C SER A 167 -4.48 8.12 14.67
N ASP A 168 -5.49 8.87 15.06
CA ASP A 168 -6.12 9.84 14.18
C ASP A 168 -5.08 10.88 13.70
N PHE A 169 -4.99 11.03 12.39
CA PHE A 169 -4.16 12.04 11.76
C PHE A 169 -5.00 13.26 11.34
N GLY A 170 -6.24 13.04 10.93
CA GLY A 170 -7.16 13.98 10.36
C GLY A 170 -7.94 13.35 9.20
N ASP A 171 -8.53 14.16 8.32
CA ASP A 171 -9.45 13.70 7.28
C ASP A 171 -9.00 14.13 5.89
N LEU A 172 -9.36 13.33 4.88
CA LEU A 172 -9.37 13.73 3.47
C LEU A 172 -10.43 14.82 3.25
N THR A 173 -10.33 15.54 2.15
CA THR A 173 -11.34 16.58 1.82
C THR A 173 -12.73 16.00 1.53
N SER A 174 -12.80 14.70 1.23
CA SER A 174 -14.07 13.95 1.09
C SER A 174 -13.85 12.47 1.34
N ALA A 175 -14.89 11.79 1.81
CA ALA A 175 -14.88 10.34 1.99
C ALA A 175 -14.68 9.64 0.64
N ARG A 176 -13.76 8.66 0.62
CA ARG A 176 -13.46 7.89 -0.57
C ARG A 176 -12.86 6.52 -0.25
N GLY A 177 -13.45 5.50 -0.82
CA GLY A 177 -12.97 4.14 -0.86
C GLY A 177 -12.63 3.72 -2.29
N ASN A 178 -12.84 2.45 -2.59
CA ASN A 178 -12.68 1.89 -3.93
C ASN A 178 -11.26 2.03 -4.50
N VAL A 179 -10.28 1.82 -3.62
CA VAL A 179 -8.84 1.83 -3.90
C VAL A 179 -8.39 3.16 -4.52
N PRO A 180 -8.36 4.25 -3.75
CA PRO A 180 -7.66 5.46 -4.17
C PRO A 180 -6.17 5.16 -4.36
N ALA A 181 -5.48 5.98 -5.15
CA ALA A 181 -4.02 5.92 -5.21
C ALA A 181 -3.42 6.73 -4.05
N ALA A 182 -2.33 6.25 -3.49
CA ALA A 182 -1.49 7.07 -2.63
C ALA A 182 -0.02 6.99 -3.05
N THR A 183 0.67 8.08 -2.83
CA THR A 183 2.13 8.16 -3.01
C THR A 183 2.68 9.22 -2.07
N SER A 184 3.98 9.22 -1.86
CA SER A 184 4.61 10.18 -0.96
C SER A 184 6.05 10.47 -1.33
N ASN A 185 6.54 11.55 -0.78
CA ASN A 185 7.97 11.72 -0.49
C ASN A 185 8.16 11.75 1.04
N THR A 186 9.34 12.12 1.50
CA THR A 186 9.65 12.16 2.93
C THR A 186 8.87 13.23 3.72
N ILE A 187 8.18 14.15 3.03
CA ILE A 187 7.49 15.30 3.63
C ILE A 187 5.98 15.22 3.42
N ARG A 188 5.54 14.89 2.20
CA ARG A 188 4.12 14.93 1.81
C ARG A 188 3.61 13.55 1.43
N GLY A 189 2.41 13.23 1.94
CA GLY A 189 1.55 12.18 1.43
C GLY A 189 0.51 12.79 0.49
N VAL A 190 0.22 12.11 -0.61
CA VAL A 190 -0.76 12.51 -1.63
C VAL A 190 -1.73 11.37 -1.84
N PHE A 191 -3.02 11.67 -1.85
CA PHE A 191 -4.11 10.73 -2.10
C PHE A 191 -4.93 11.21 -3.29
N ALA A 192 -5.21 10.33 -4.24
CA ALA A 192 -5.86 10.72 -5.50
C ALA A 192 -6.97 9.76 -5.90
N GLY A 193 -8.06 10.30 -6.44
CA GLY A 193 -9.19 9.54 -6.98
C GLY A 193 -9.89 8.66 -5.94
N GLY A 194 -10.43 7.53 -6.38
CA GLY A 194 -11.25 6.65 -5.54
C GLY A 194 -12.72 7.03 -5.56
N ALA A 195 -13.48 6.60 -4.56
CA ALA A 195 -14.90 6.83 -4.34
C ALA A 195 -15.87 6.14 -5.34
N ASN A 196 -17.14 6.08 -4.94
CA ASN A 196 -18.23 5.63 -5.80
C ASN A 196 -19.44 6.58 -5.63
N PRO A 197 -19.72 7.48 -6.58
CA PRO A 197 -19.09 7.56 -7.91
C PRO A 197 -17.62 8.04 -7.88
N ALA A 198 -16.87 7.65 -8.91
CA ALA A 198 -15.45 8.01 -9.03
C ALA A 198 -15.23 9.53 -9.00
N VAL A 199 -14.13 9.96 -8.36
CA VAL A 199 -13.72 11.37 -8.27
C VAL A 199 -12.34 11.59 -8.91
N ASN A 200 -12.03 12.85 -9.23
CA ASN A 200 -10.72 13.27 -9.76
C ASN A 200 -9.86 14.01 -8.72
N VAL A 201 -10.35 14.24 -7.52
CA VAL A 201 -9.70 15.01 -6.47
C VAL A 201 -8.36 14.41 -6.09
N ILE A 202 -7.36 15.27 -5.91
CA ILE A 202 -6.05 14.96 -5.33
C ILE A 202 -5.91 15.75 -4.04
N ASP A 203 -5.73 15.06 -2.94
CA ASP A 203 -5.46 15.63 -1.62
C ASP A 203 -4.00 15.45 -1.23
N PHE A 204 -3.49 16.34 -0.37
CA PHE A 204 -2.20 16.18 0.25
C PHE A 204 -2.20 16.50 1.74
N VAL A 205 -1.26 15.88 2.45
CA VAL A 205 -0.95 16.15 3.85
C VAL A 205 0.54 16.33 4.05
N THR A 206 0.93 17.04 5.11
CA THR A 206 2.32 17.07 5.60
C THR A 206 2.51 15.94 6.62
N ILE A 207 3.25 14.88 6.29
CA ILE A 207 3.31 13.63 7.07
C ILE A 207 3.76 13.84 8.52
N ALA A 208 4.64 14.80 8.76
CA ALA A 208 5.18 15.06 10.10
C ALA A 208 4.18 15.73 11.07
N SER A 209 3.08 16.27 10.57
CA SER A 209 2.14 17.10 11.35
C SER A 209 0.70 16.65 11.12
N ALA A 210 0.05 16.10 12.13
CA ALA A 210 -1.36 15.71 12.05
C ALA A 210 -2.25 16.92 11.73
N GLY A 211 -3.29 16.67 10.96
CA GLY A 211 -4.27 17.66 10.49
C GLY A 211 -4.95 17.19 9.20
N ASN A 212 -6.06 17.82 8.89
CA ASN A 212 -6.83 17.48 7.70
C ASN A 212 -6.04 17.74 6.41
N ALA A 213 -6.34 16.95 5.40
CA ALA A 213 -5.78 17.12 4.08
C ALA A 213 -6.24 18.44 3.44
N ALA A 214 -5.39 19.00 2.60
CA ALA A 214 -5.72 20.12 1.74
C ALA A 214 -5.81 19.66 0.29
N ASP A 215 -6.65 20.35 -0.47
CA ASP A 215 -6.76 20.15 -1.91
C ASP A 215 -5.41 20.44 -2.59
N PHE A 216 -4.93 19.48 -3.40
CA PHE A 216 -3.74 19.62 -4.22
C PHE A 216 -4.09 20.00 -5.66
N GLY A 217 -5.27 19.58 -6.13
CA GLY A 217 -5.74 19.72 -7.49
C GLY A 217 -6.48 18.48 -7.98
N ASP A 218 -6.56 18.31 -9.28
CA ASP A 218 -7.39 17.27 -9.91
C ASP A 218 -6.61 16.37 -10.87
N LEU A 219 -7.01 15.11 -10.92
CA LEU A 219 -6.70 14.22 -12.03
C LEU A 219 -7.43 14.69 -13.30
N THR A 220 -6.90 14.38 -14.46
CA THR A 220 -7.54 14.69 -15.75
C THR A 220 -8.84 13.94 -15.98
N ALA A 221 -9.11 12.89 -15.23
CA ALA A 221 -10.35 12.12 -15.23
C ALA A 221 -10.61 11.52 -13.84
N ALA A 222 -11.89 11.30 -13.53
CA ALA A 222 -12.28 10.57 -12.32
C ALA A 222 -11.92 9.09 -12.46
N LEU A 223 -11.19 8.54 -11.50
CA LEU A 223 -10.63 7.19 -11.54
C LEU A 223 -10.83 6.45 -10.22
N ILE A 224 -10.98 5.13 -10.33
CA ILE A 224 -10.97 4.17 -9.22
C ILE A 224 -9.95 3.05 -9.51
N GLN A 225 -9.54 2.31 -8.50
CA GLN A 225 -8.68 1.13 -8.61
C GLN A 225 -7.38 1.41 -9.39
N HIS A 226 -6.75 2.52 -9.09
CA HIS A 226 -5.48 2.91 -9.69
C HIS A 226 -4.39 2.96 -8.61
N SER A 227 -3.14 3.13 -9.00
CA SER A 227 -2.01 3.16 -8.07
C SER A 227 -1.08 4.31 -8.36
N GLY A 228 -0.36 4.74 -7.34
CA GLY A 228 0.67 5.75 -7.42
C GLY A 228 2.05 5.16 -7.10
N ALA A 229 3.08 5.80 -7.62
CA ALA A 229 4.45 5.47 -7.30
C ALA A 229 5.29 6.74 -7.16
N SER A 230 6.34 6.66 -6.36
CA SER A 230 7.27 7.76 -6.13
C SER A 230 8.69 7.21 -5.99
N ASN A 231 9.66 7.99 -6.45
CA ASN A 231 11.07 7.75 -6.18
C ASN A 231 11.54 8.36 -4.84
N GLY A 232 10.63 8.85 -4.02
CA GLY A 232 10.88 9.50 -2.74
C GLY A 232 10.07 8.95 -1.59
N HIS A 233 9.46 7.75 -1.74
CA HIS A 233 8.63 7.13 -0.71
C HIS A 233 9.44 6.71 0.53
N GLY A 234 8.75 6.44 1.64
CA GLY A 234 9.36 6.16 2.95
C GLY A 234 10.31 4.96 3.00
N GLY A 235 10.19 4.00 2.08
CA GLY A 235 11.09 2.85 1.99
C GLY A 235 12.48 3.17 1.43
N LEU A 236 12.70 4.39 0.94
CA LEU A 236 13.98 4.81 0.37
C LEU A 236 14.82 5.53 1.43
N ASP A 237 16.09 5.16 1.51
CA ASP A 237 17.07 5.83 2.38
C ASP A 237 17.89 6.82 1.56
N PHE A 238 17.67 8.12 1.78
CA PHE A 238 18.39 9.21 1.10
C PHE A 238 19.69 9.59 1.79
N THR A 239 20.07 8.91 2.87
CA THR A 239 21.32 9.20 3.58
C THR A 239 22.56 8.59 2.91
N LEU A 240 22.36 7.80 1.87
CA LEU A 240 23.42 7.08 1.13
C LEU A 240 23.75 7.70 -0.24
N ILE A 241 23.40 8.98 -0.49
CA ILE A 241 23.76 9.72 -1.70
C ILE A 241 24.84 10.75 -1.37
#